data_7465470e7013a065c76ba85ef46f2ac3
#
_entry.id   7465470e7013a065c76ba85ef46f2ac3
#
_cell.length_a   1.000
_cell.length_b   1.000
_cell.length_c   1.000
_cell.angle_alpha   90.00
_cell.angle_beta   90.00
_cell.angle_gamma   90.00
#
_symmetry.space_group_name_H-M   'P 1'
#
loop_
_entity.id
_entity.type
_entity.pdbx_description
1 polymer ?
#
loop_
_entity_poly.entity_id
_entity_poly.type
_entity_poly.pdbx_seq_one_letter_code
_entity_poly.pdbx_strand_id
1 'polypeptide(L)'
;MQTFLPYKDFRKSLESLDNKRLGKQRVEAYQIISAITGRTRKDGKPYKGWLNHPCSVMWKDYVNALKQYYNDSIDVWVSRGFKNTMVHEQIEGEFVLPHWLGTEEFHSSHRANLLRKDSEYYLKHGWTEYPNDPYVWMDDKGLWYKQTVGSKERVFFKPDVLQLCSE
;
A
#
# COMPACT_ATOMS: atom_id res chain seq x y z
N MET A 1 2.82 -6.20 6.99
CA MET A 1 2.93 -4.81 6.50
C MET A 1 2.31 -4.70 5.12
N GLN A 2 1.54 -3.66 4.89
CA GLN A 2 0.94 -3.37 3.60
C GLN A 2 0.51 -1.91 3.54
N THR A 3 0.70 -1.29 2.40
CA THR A 3 0.02 -0.04 2.04
C THR A 3 -1.20 -0.40 1.20
N PHE A 4 -2.38 -0.36 1.80
CA PHE A 4 -3.60 -0.77 1.10
C PHE A 4 -4.02 0.23 0.03
N LEU A 5 -4.15 -0.26 -1.19
CA LEU A 5 -4.58 0.48 -2.37
C LEU A 5 -5.69 -0.30 -3.10
N PRO A 6 -6.91 -0.38 -2.53
CA PRO A 6 -8.02 -1.02 -3.23
C PRO A 6 -8.44 -0.26 -4.49
N TYR A 7 -7.98 0.98 -4.65
CA TYR A 7 -8.19 1.83 -5.83
C TYR A 7 -6.88 2.48 -6.27
N LYS A 8 -6.84 2.99 -7.49
CA LYS A 8 -5.72 3.77 -8.00
C LYS A 8 -5.52 5.08 -7.21
N ASP A 9 -6.61 5.73 -6.83
CA ASP A 9 -6.61 6.96 -6.07
C ASP A 9 -6.24 6.70 -4.61
N PHE A 10 -5.23 7.40 -4.08
CA PHE A 10 -4.74 7.22 -2.72
C PHE A 10 -5.80 7.58 -1.68
N ARG A 11 -6.41 8.74 -1.82
CA ARG A 11 -7.39 9.21 -0.85
C ARG A 11 -8.63 8.33 -0.83
N LYS A 12 -9.14 7.96 -1.99
CA LYS A 12 -10.27 7.03 -2.11
C LYS A 12 -9.97 5.68 -1.46
N SER A 13 -8.75 5.17 -1.67
CA SER A 13 -8.28 3.94 -1.02
C SER A 13 -8.31 4.07 0.50
N LEU A 14 -7.74 5.14 1.03
CA LEU A 14 -7.66 5.37 2.47
C LEU A 14 -9.04 5.61 3.09
N GLU A 15 -9.91 6.33 2.42
CA GLU A 15 -11.30 6.57 2.86
C GLU A 15 -12.13 5.28 2.90
N SER A 16 -11.77 4.27 2.12
CA SER A 16 -12.46 2.97 2.13
C SER A 16 -12.09 2.10 3.34
N LEU A 17 -10.99 2.41 4.04
CA LEU A 17 -10.48 1.58 5.13
C LEU A 17 -11.27 1.76 6.42
N ASP A 18 -11.40 0.69 7.19
CA ASP A 18 -11.87 0.76 8.56
C ASP A 18 -10.86 1.51 9.46
N ASN A 19 -11.31 2.01 10.59
CA ASN A 19 -10.50 2.85 11.47
C ASN A 19 -9.20 2.18 11.91
N LYS A 20 -9.22 0.90 12.23
CA LYS A 20 -8.06 0.14 12.67
C LYS A 20 -6.99 0.10 11.60
N ARG A 21 -7.36 -0.22 10.37
CA ARG A 21 -6.41 -0.32 9.25
C ARG A 21 -5.95 1.04 8.77
N LEU A 22 -6.84 2.02 8.72
CA LEU A 22 -6.46 3.40 8.41
C LEU A 22 -5.41 3.93 9.40
N GLY A 23 -5.62 3.72 10.70
CA GLY A 23 -4.65 4.13 11.72
C GLY A 23 -3.28 3.48 11.51
N LYS A 24 -3.25 2.21 11.14
CA LYS A 24 -2.01 1.49 10.84
C LYS A 24 -1.30 2.00 9.59
N GLN A 25 -2.03 2.46 8.58
CA GLN A 25 -1.41 2.95 7.33
C GLN A 25 -0.45 4.12 7.58
N ARG A 26 -0.77 5.01 8.51
CA ARG A 26 0.13 6.10 8.90
C ARG A 26 1.47 5.57 9.39
N VAL A 27 1.43 4.56 10.24
CA VAL A 27 2.63 3.96 10.86
C VAL A 27 3.40 3.13 9.85
N GLU A 28 2.73 2.28 9.09
CA GLU A 28 3.37 1.39 8.11
C GLU A 28 4.00 2.19 6.97
N ALA A 29 3.31 3.19 6.43
CA ALA A 29 3.89 4.06 5.41
C ALA A 29 5.11 4.82 5.93
N TYR A 30 5.06 5.33 7.16
CA TYR A 30 6.21 5.98 7.80
C TYR A 30 7.40 5.02 7.93
N GLN A 31 7.16 3.78 8.32
CA GLN A 31 8.21 2.77 8.47
C GLN A 31 8.85 2.43 7.11
N ILE A 32 8.06 2.33 6.06
CA ILE A 32 8.57 2.09 4.70
C ILE A 32 9.40 3.27 4.21
N ILE A 33 8.91 4.50 4.37
CA ILE A 33 9.67 5.73 4.03
C ILE A 33 11.00 5.73 4.76
N SER A 34 10.98 5.44 6.05
CA SER A 34 12.18 5.43 6.88
C SER A 34 13.19 4.37 6.46
N ALA A 35 12.71 3.18 6.09
CA ALA A 35 13.57 2.10 5.60
C ALA A 35 14.22 2.46 4.25
N ILE A 36 13.43 2.96 3.31
CA ILE A 36 13.89 3.29 1.96
C ILE A 36 14.87 4.47 2.00
N THR A 37 14.63 5.47 2.85
CA THR A 37 15.47 6.67 2.94
C THR A 37 16.65 6.53 3.92
N GLY A 38 16.80 5.39 4.56
CA GLY A 38 17.92 5.12 5.46
C GLY A 38 17.87 5.88 6.78
N ARG A 39 16.70 6.23 7.27
CA ARG A 39 16.53 6.89 8.57
C ARG A 39 16.92 5.97 9.72
N THR A 40 17.33 6.57 10.83
CA THR A 40 17.59 5.87 12.09
C THR A 40 16.40 6.03 13.03
N ARG A 41 16.19 5.00 13.86
CA ARG A 41 15.22 5.01 14.96
C ARG A 41 15.71 5.91 16.09
N LYS A 42 14.84 6.20 17.05
CA LYS A 42 15.20 6.97 18.25
C LYS A 42 16.33 6.33 19.06
N ASP A 43 16.46 5.00 18.98
CA ASP A 43 17.54 4.25 19.63
C ASP A 43 18.85 4.22 18.83
N GLY A 44 18.93 4.97 17.73
CA GLY A 44 20.09 5.04 16.83
C GLY A 44 20.24 3.88 15.86
N LYS A 45 19.33 2.90 15.90
CA LYS A 45 19.36 1.74 14.98
C LYS A 45 18.64 2.06 13.68
N PRO A 46 19.11 1.54 12.53
CA PRO A 46 18.43 1.74 11.26
C PRO A 46 17.13 0.94 11.15
N TYR A 47 16.21 1.41 10.29
CA TYR A 47 14.97 0.72 9.95
C TYR A 47 15.22 -0.42 8.94
N LYS A 48 16.08 -1.38 9.27
CA LYS A 48 16.47 -2.45 8.32
C LYS A 48 15.41 -3.54 8.14
N GLY A 49 14.53 -3.75 9.11
CA GLY A 49 13.61 -4.88 9.12
C GLY A 49 12.60 -4.91 7.96
N TRP A 50 12.31 -3.77 7.36
CA TRP A 50 11.31 -3.65 6.30
C TRP A 50 11.89 -3.45 4.90
N LEU A 51 13.21 -3.31 4.77
CA LEU A 51 13.85 -2.94 3.50
C LEU A 51 13.60 -3.96 2.38
N ASN A 52 13.57 -5.24 2.71
CA ASN A 52 13.37 -6.33 1.75
C ASN A 52 11.91 -6.83 1.67
N HIS A 53 11.00 -6.19 2.40
CA HIS A 53 9.59 -6.54 2.32
C HIS A 53 9.04 -6.20 0.93
N PRO A 54 8.17 -7.05 0.32
CA PRO A 54 7.61 -6.78 -1.01
C PRO A 54 7.01 -5.39 -1.18
N CYS A 55 6.33 -4.89 -0.15
CA CYS A 55 5.76 -3.54 -0.17
C CYS A 55 6.85 -2.47 -0.32
N SER A 56 7.94 -2.59 0.43
CA SER A 56 9.08 -1.64 0.35
C SER A 56 9.77 -1.70 -1.00
N VAL A 57 9.91 -2.89 -1.57
CA VAL A 57 10.49 -3.10 -2.90
C VAL A 57 9.67 -2.36 -3.96
N MET A 58 8.34 -2.43 -3.89
CA MET A 58 7.47 -1.73 -4.84
C MET A 58 7.56 -0.21 -4.76
N TRP A 59 7.73 0.34 -3.56
CA TRP A 59 7.82 1.80 -3.36
C TRP A 59 9.21 2.39 -3.53
N LYS A 60 10.23 1.57 -3.61
CA LYS A 60 11.66 1.98 -3.53
C LYS A 60 12.03 3.19 -4.40
N ASP A 61 11.55 3.24 -5.63
CA ASP A 61 11.87 4.31 -6.58
C ASP A 61 10.82 5.44 -6.58
N TYR A 62 9.84 5.39 -5.66
CA TYR A 62 8.68 6.30 -5.65
C TYR A 62 8.43 6.91 -4.27
N VAL A 63 9.51 7.36 -3.62
CA VAL A 63 9.44 7.89 -2.25
C VAL A 63 8.47 9.06 -2.12
N ASN A 64 8.47 9.99 -3.08
CA ASN A 64 7.57 11.15 -3.01
C ASN A 64 6.10 10.75 -3.14
N ALA A 65 5.78 9.78 -3.98
CA ALA A 65 4.42 9.25 -4.07
C ALA A 65 4.01 8.53 -2.76
N LEU A 66 4.93 7.78 -2.15
CA LEU A 66 4.69 7.16 -0.85
C LEU A 66 4.48 8.21 0.26
N LYS A 67 5.24 9.29 0.24
CA LYS A 67 5.03 10.43 1.15
C LYS A 67 3.65 11.04 0.98
N GLN A 68 3.16 11.15 -0.26
CA GLN A 68 1.79 11.61 -0.52
C GLN A 68 0.74 10.66 0.07
N TYR A 69 0.92 9.36 -0.14
CA TYR A 69 0.05 8.34 0.49
C TYR A 69 0.05 8.47 2.02
N TYR A 70 1.23 8.63 2.61
CA TYR A 70 1.38 8.85 4.05
C TYR A 70 0.66 10.12 4.51
N ASN A 71 0.87 11.23 3.82
CA ASN A 71 0.21 12.51 4.15
C ASN A 71 -1.31 12.39 4.04
N ASP A 72 -1.81 11.75 2.98
CA ASP A 72 -3.24 11.51 2.80
C ASP A 72 -3.80 10.63 3.92
N SER A 73 -3.04 9.65 4.40
CA SER A 73 -3.47 8.80 5.52
C SER A 73 -3.65 9.59 6.83
N ILE A 74 -2.79 10.56 7.08
CA ILE A 74 -2.95 11.48 8.21
C ILE A 74 -4.22 12.34 8.03
N ASP A 75 -4.40 12.90 6.85
CA ASP A 75 -5.53 13.80 6.57
C ASP A 75 -6.87 13.08 6.71
N VAL A 76 -6.98 11.86 6.19
CA VAL A 76 -8.19 11.04 6.35
C VAL A 76 -8.42 10.66 7.81
N TRP A 77 -7.35 10.31 8.54
CA TRP A 77 -7.43 9.99 9.96
C TRP A 77 -7.97 11.18 10.78
N VAL A 78 -7.42 12.36 10.57
CA VAL A 78 -7.85 13.60 11.23
C VAL A 78 -9.27 13.98 10.85
N SER A 79 -9.66 13.81 9.58
CA SER A 79 -11.01 14.09 9.11
C SER A 79 -12.09 13.23 9.80
N ARG A 80 -11.70 12.07 10.34
CA ARG A 80 -12.59 11.21 11.13
C ARG A 80 -12.67 11.62 12.61
N GLY A 81 -11.97 12.70 13.02
CA GLY A 81 -11.99 13.21 14.40
C GLY A 81 -10.97 12.58 15.34
N PHE A 82 -10.03 11.78 14.84
CA PHE A 82 -9.03 11.14 15.68
C PHE A 82 -7.82 12.03 15.92
N LYS A 83 -7.22 11.90 17.10
CA LYS A 83 -5.98 12.59 17.44
C LYS A 83 -4.82 12.04 16.60
N ASN A 84 -3.97 12.94 16.14
CA ASN A 84 -2.77 12.60 15.39
C ASN A 84 -1.57 13.38 15.91
N THR A 85 -0.47 12.66 16.17
CA THR A 85 0.82 13.26 16.58
C THR A 85 1.89 13.11 15.52
N MET A 86 1.57 12.46 14.40
CA MET A 86 2.51 12.26 13.29
C MET A 86 2.55 13.49 12.40
N VAL A 87 3.74 13.83 11.93
CA VAL A 87 3.99 15.04 11.12
C VAL A 87 3.96 14.66 9.65
N HIS A 88 3.35 15.51 8.82
CA HIS A 88 3.39 15.35 7.36
C HIS A 88 4.83 15.35 6.85
N GLU A 89 5.07 14.56 5.81
CA GLU A 89 6.36 14.53 5.13
C GLU A 89 6.45 15.65 4.10
N GLN A 90 7.63 16.26 4.02
CA GLN A 90 7.95 17.23 2.97
C GLN A 90 8.21 16.47 1.66
N ILE A 91 7.49 16.84 0.60
CA ILE A 91 7.70 16.30 -0.74
C ILE A 91 8.61 17.27 -1.50
N GLU A 92 9.85 16.85 -1.72
CA GLU A 92 10.87 17.65 -2.38
C GLU A 92 11.41 16.92 -3.60
N GLY A 93 11.65 17.67 -4.68
CA GLY A 93 12.16 17.13 -5.92
C GLY A 93 11.08 16.56 -6.83
N GLU A 94 11.47 15.64 -7.70
CA GLU A 94 10.58 15.06 -8.70
C GLU A 94 9.49 14.21 -8.07
N PHE A 95 8.25 14.42 -8.49
CA PHE A 95 7.09 13.62 -8.10
C PHE A 95 6.66 12.74 -9.25
N VAL A 96 6.86 11.42 -9.10
CA VAL A 96 6.48 10.42 -10.09
C VAL A 96 5.56 9.40 -9.42
N LEU A 97 4.40 9.17 -10.03
CA LEU A 97 3.52 8.08 -9.59
C LEU A 97 4.11 6.73 -10.01
N PRO A 98 3.96 5.69 -9.16
CA PRO A 98 4.44 4.36 -9.50
C PRO A 98 3.83 3.84 -10.81
N HIS A 99 4.65 3.24 -11.67
CA HIS A 99 4.16 2.69 -12.93
C HIS A 99 3.21 1.50 -12.75
N TRP A 100 3.28 0.81 -11.61
CA TRP A 100 2.39 -0.29 -11.25
C TRP A 100 1.01 0.19 -10.74
N LEU A 101 0.89 1.47 -10.42
CA LEU A 101 -0.37 2.06 -9.95
C LEU A 101 -1.38 2.07 -11.11
N GLY A 102 -2.59 1.57 -10.86
CA GLY A 102 -3.63 1.43 -11.88
C GLY A 102 -3.71 0.02 -12.48
N THR A 103 -2.83 -0.90 -12.11
CA THR A 103 -2.91 -2.30 -12.53
C THR A 103 -4.05 -2.98 -11.76
N GLU A 104 -5.10 -3.40 -12.45
CA GLU A 104 -6.34 -3.87 -11.82
C GLU A 104 -6.10 -5.11 -10.94
N GLU A 105 -5.28 -6.05 -11.37
CA GLU A 105 -4.98 -7.25 -10.59
C GLU A 105 -4.35 -6.90 -9.23
N PHE A 106 -3.52 -5.86 -9.20
CA PHE A 106 -2.91 -5.36 -7.97
C PHE A 106 -3.97 -4.80 -7.02
N HIS A 107 -4.81 -3.89 -7.50
CA HIS A 107 -5.87 -3.27 -6.68
C HIS A 107 -6.92 -4.30 -6.25
N SER A 108 -7.31 -5.20 -7.14
CA SER A 108 -8.23 -6.30 -6.86
C SER A 108 -7.71 -7.20 -5.73
N SER A 109 -6.41 -7.50 -5.72
CA SER A 109 -5.80 -8.30 -4.66
C SER A 109 -5.89 -7.62 -3.29
N HIS A 110 -5.81 -6.30 -3.24
CA HIS A 110 -5.98 -5.53 -2.00
C HIS A 110 -7.43 -5.58 -1.52
N ARG A 111 -8.41 -5.43 -2.41
CA ARG A 111 -9.82 -5.59 -2.06
C ARG A 111 -10.11 -6.99 -1.52
N ALA A 112 -9.62 -8.03 -2.17
CA ALA A 112 -9.75 -9.41 -1.72
C ALA A 112 -9.21 -9.62 -0.30
N ASN A 113 -8.01 -9.13 -0.04
CA ASN A 113 -7.38 -9.29 1.26
C ASN A 113 -8.04 -8.46 2.36
N LEU A 114 -8.59 -7.31 2.05
CA LEU A 114 -9.42 -6.54 2.99
C LEU A 114 -10.73 -7.28 3.31
N LEU A 115 -11.40 -7.85 2.32
CA LEU A 115 -12.58 -8.70 2.53
C LEU A 115 -12.27 -9.89 3.43
N ARG A 116 -11.10 -10.51 3.28
CA ARG A 116 -10.66 -11.61 4.16
C ARG A 116 -10.46 -11.14 5.61
N LYS A 117 -9.94 -9.94 5.80
CA LYS A 117 -9.65 -9.38 7.13
C LYS A 117 -10.90 -8.97 7.88
N ASP A 118 -11.88 -8.41 7.19
CA ASP A 118 -13.12 -7.92 7.78
C ASP A 118 -14.23 -7.86 6.71
N SER A 119 -14.81 -9.02 6.40
CA SER A 119 -15.83 -9.13 5.37
C SER A 119 -17.09 -8.30 5.70
N GLU A 120 -17.48 -8.24 6.95
CA GLU A 120 -18.65 -7.47 7.40
C GLU A 120 -18.50 -5.99 7.04
N TYR A 121 -17.35 -5.40 7.31
CA TYR A 121 -17.08 -4.01 6.98
C TYR A 121 -16.94 -3.78 5.47
N TYR A 122 -16.15 -4.61 4.78
CA TYR A 122 -15.76 -4.33 3.39
C TYR A 122 -16.80 -4.74 2.35
N LEU A 123 -17.72 -5.64 2.66
CA LEU A 123 -18.83 -5.98 1.74
C LEU A 123 -19.72 -4.78 1.39
N LYS A 124 -19.81 -3.78 2.25
CA LYS A 124 -20.58 -2.56 1.99
C LYS A 124 -20.09 -1.75 0.78
N HIS A 125 -18.84 -1.96 0.35
CA HIS A 125 -18.29 -1.30 -0.82
C HIS A 125 -18.71 -1.92 -2.15
N GLY A 126 -19.44 -3.05 -2.12
CA GLY A 126 -19.87 -3.76 -3.32
C GLY A 126 -18.77 -4.57 -4.00
N TRP A 127 -17.67 -4.82 -3.31
CA TRP A 127 -16.56 -5.63 -3.83
C TRP A 127 -16.96 -7.10 -3.97
N THR A 128 -16.57 -7.73 -5.08
CA THR A 128 -16.95 -9.10 -5.45
C THR A 128 -15.77 -10.08 -5.48
N GLU A 129 -14.57 -9.64 -5.10
CA GLU A 129 -13.37 -10.47 -5.06
C GLU A 129 -13.55 -11.63 -4.05
N TYR A 130 -12.83 -12.73 -4.31
CA TYR A 130 -12.75 -13.83 -3.37
C TYR A 130 -11.78 -13.49 -2.23
N PRO A 131 -12.21 -13.60 -0.96
CA PRO A 131 -11.35 -13.21 0.18
C PRO A 131 -10.03 -13.98 0.29
N ASN A 132 -9.94 -15.16 -0.31
CA ASN A 132 -8.73 -15.98 -0.29
C ASN A 132 -7.81 -15.76 -1.48
N ASP A 133 -8.13 -14.82 -2.37
CA ASP A 133 -7.24 -14.49 -3.48
C ASP A 133 -5.86 -14.02 -2.96
N PRO A 134 -4.77 -14.45 -3.62
CA PRO A 134 -3.43 -14.08 -3.20
C PRO A 134 -3.15 -12.60 -3.38
N TYR A 135 -2.17 -12.08 -2.64
CA TYR A 135 -1.60 -10.78 -2.93
C TYR A 135 -0.89 -10.76 -4.27
N VAL A 136 -0.97 -9.64 -4.95
CA VAL A 136 -0.23 -9.37 -6.18
C VAL A 136 0.87 -8.36 -5.85
N TRP A 137 2.10 -8.71 -6.21
CA TRP A 137 3.30 -7.91 -5.97
C TRP A 137 4.11 -7.77 -7.26
N MET A 138 4.96 -6.76 -7.29
CA MET A 138 5.99 -6.63 -8.32
C MET A 138 7.36 -6.73 -7.66
N ASP A 139 8.26 -7.52 -8.23
CA ASP A 139 9.62 -7.66 -7.71
C ASP A 139 10.54 -6.52 -8.18
N ASP A 140 11.80 -6.55 -7.74
CA ASP A 140 12.82 -5.55 -8.07
C ASP A 140 13.23 -5.53 -9.55
N LYS A 141 12.86 -6.57 -10.29
CA LYS A 141 13.09 -6.69 -11.75
C LYS A 141 11.88 -6.23 -12.58
N GLY A 142 10.81 -5.78 -11.92
CA GLY A 142 9.57 -5.38 -12.57
C GLY A 142 8.67 -6.54 -12.98
N LEU A 143 8.87 -7.73 -12.41
CA LEU A 143 8.05 -8.90 -12.69
C LEU A 143 6.91 -9.04 -11.69
N TRP A 144 5.70 -9.27 -12.20
CA TRP A 144 4.52 -9.47 -11.38
C TRP A 144 4.43 -10.91 -10.88
N TYR A 145 4.04 -11.08 -9.62
CA TYR A 145 3.78 -12.39 -9.05
C TYR A 145 2.62 -12.35 -8.07
N LYS A 146 1.99 -13.52 -7.89
CA LYS A 146 0.97 -13.78 -6.87
C LYS A 146 1.60 -14.56 -5.73
N GLN A 147 1.22 -14.22 -4.51
CA GLN A 147 1.68 -14.91 -3.31
C GLN A 147 0.52 -15.07 -2.33
N THR A 148 0.18 -16.31 -2.03
CA THR A 148 -0.84 -16.62 -1.02
C THR A 148 -0.33 -16.26 0.37
N VAL A 149 -1.21 -15.72 1.20
CA VAL A 149 -0.88 -15.37 2.58
C VAL A 149 -0.40 -16.61 3.34
N GLY A 150 0.77 -16.50 3.97
CA GLY A 150 1.42 -17.60 4.67
C GLY A 150 2.29 -18.52 3.82
N SER A 151 2.28 -18.36 2.49
CA SER A 151 3.15 -19.09 1.58
C SER A 151 4.38 -18.28 1.18
N LYS A 152 5.48 -18.97 0.91
CA LYS A 152 6.69 -18.36 0.33
C LYS A 152 6.75 -18.52 -1.19
N GLU A 153 5.83 -19.28 -1.77
CA GLU A 153 5.78 -19.54 -3.20
C GLU A 153 5.33 -18.30 -3.97
N ARG A 154 6.04 -17.99 -5.05
CA ARG A 154 5.72 -16.91 -5.98
C ARG A 154 5.28 -17.48 -7.31
N VAL A 155 4.09 -17.10 -7.78
CA VAL A 155 3.57 -17.50 -9.09
C VAL A 155 3.59 -16.30 -10.01
N PHE A 156 4.54 -16.27 -10.95
CA PHE A 156 4.71 -15.16 -11.88
C PHE A 156 3.62 -15.16 -12.95
N PHE A 157 3.18 -13.98 -13.35
CA PHE A 157 2.16 -13.78 -14.38
C PHE A 157 2.38 -12.46 -15.10
N LYS A 158 1.69 -12.27 -16.22
CA LYS A 158 1.62 -10.98 -16.92
C LYS A 158 0.22 -10.38 -16.72
N PRO A 159 0.10 -9.13 -16.22
CA PRO A 159 -1.20 -8.49 -16.11
C PRO A 159 -1.80 -8.21 -17.49
N ASP A 160 -3.13 -8.07 -17.53
CA ASP A 160 -3.85 -7.76 -18.76
C ASP A 160 -3.58 -6.31 -19.18
N VAL A 161 -3.00 -6.13 -20.38
CA VAL A 161 -2.61 -4.82 -20.91
C VAL A 161 -3.83 -3.94 -21.22
N LEU A 162 -4.97 -4.53 -21.54
CA LEU A 162 -6.20 -3.78 -21.85
C LEU A 162 -6.77 -3.03 -20.65
N GLN A 163 -6.46 -3.48 -19.43
CA GLN A 163 -6.90 -2.83 -18.19
C GLN A 163 -6.07 -1.60 -17.83
N LEU A 164 -4.88 -1.45 -18.39
CA LEU A 164 -4.03 -0.28 -18.18
C LEU A 164 -4.53 0.98 -18.92
N CYS A 165 -5.42 0.82 -19.87
CA CYS A 165 -5.96 1.89 -20.72
C CYS A 165 -7.35 2.38 -20.30
N SER A 166 -7.98 1.77 -19.30
CA SER A 166 -9.26 2.25 -18.75
C SER A 166 -9.02 3.31 -17.69
N GLU A 167 -9.41 4.54 -17.99
CA GLU A 167 -9.38 5.69 -17.08
C GLU A 167 -10.30 5.49 -15.87
#